data_523691c3ca8162f15a77ce8dfd592961
#
_entry.id   523691c3ca8162f15a77ce8dfd592961
#
_cell.length_a   1.000
_cell.length_b   1.000
_cell.length_c   1.000
_cell.angle_alpha   90.00
_cell.angle_beta   90.00
_cell.angle_gamma   90.00
#
_symmetry.space_group_name_H-M   'P 1'
#
loop_
_entity.id
_entity.type
_entity.pdbx_description
1 polymer ?
#
loop_
_entity_poly.entity_id
_entity_poly.type
_entity_poly.pdbx_seq_one_letter_code
_entity_poly.pdbx_strand_id
1 'polypeptide(L)'
;MLLQPIVHGDERGFFLETYRRGALAEFGIPDEFVQHNHSRSRRAVVRGMHFQPGMAKLVRCARGAIYDVLVDLRRGSPTFGQWEGFVLDDRQHHAVYCPDGFAHGFCVLSEVADVVYLTSDYYAPERESGFAYDDPAVGIEWPAELTLSASARDSDAPALADIADALPFEYG
;
A
#
# COMPACT_ATOMS: atom_id res chain seq x y z
N MET A 1 9.34 -2.65 -0.02
CA MET A 1 10.65 -1.88 -0.12
C MET A 1 10.33 -0.40 -0.11
N LEU A 2 11.01 0.39 0.72
CA LEU A 2 10.89 1.86 0.74
C LEU A 2 11.88 2.48 -0.26
N LEU A 3 11.39 3.36 -1.12
CA LEU A 3 12.15 4.08 -2.14
C LEU A 3 12.25 5.56 -1.77
N GLN A 4 13.45 6.12 -1.85
CA GLN A 4 13.73 7.52 -1.55
C GLN A 4 14.08 8.25 -2.86
N PRO A 5 13.24 9.18 -3.34
CA PRO A 5 13.50 9.91 -4.57
C PRO A 5 14.55 11.00 -4.35
N ILE A 6 15.19 11.41 -5.45
CA ILE A 6 15.98 12.64 -5.46
C ILE A 6 15.03 13.81 -5.67
N VAL A 7 15.00 14.73 -4.71
CA VAL A 7 14.18 15.95 -4.77
C VAL A 7 15.06 17.14 -5.13
N HIS A 8 14.74 17.82 -6.22
CA HIS A 8 15.40 19.06 -6.66
C HIS A 8 14.56 20.25 -6.25
N GLY A 9 14.98 20.97 -5.20
CA GLY A 9 14.27 22.14 -4.67
C GLY A 9 14.97 23.46 -5.04
N ASP A 10 14.18 24.52 -5.33
CA ASP A 10 14.63 25.90 -5.48
C ASP A 10 13.55 26.89 -5.00
N GLU A 11 13.74 28.18 -5.22
CA GLU A 11 12.79 29.24 -4.83
C GLU A 11 11.39 29.13 -5.47
N ARG A 12 11.24 28.34 -6.54
CA ARG A 12 9.96 28.10 -7.23
C ARG A 12 9.21 26.89 -6.65
N GLY A 13 9.86 26.06 -5.78
CA GLY A 13 9.31 24.84 -5.24
C GLY A 13 10.25 23.65 -5.45
N PHE A 14 9.71 22.51 -5.88
CA PHE A 14 10.52 21.31 -6.11
C PHE A 14 10.14 20.61 -7.42
N PHE A 15 11.08 19.80 -7.90
CA PHE A 15 10.89 18.82 -8.96
C PHE A 15 11.46 17.47 -8.50
N LEU A 16 10.73 16.39 -8.78
CA LEU A 16 11.25 15.04 -8.60
C LEU A 16 10.69 14.11 -9.68
N GLU A 17 11.48 13.13 -10.05
CA GLU A 17 11.01 12.02 -10.85
C GLU A 17 10.34 10.99 -9.93
N THR A 18 9.08 10.69 -10.17
CA THR A 18 8.30 9.78 -9.33
C THR A 18 8.28 8.35 -9.85
N TYR A 19 8.59 8.17 -11.12
CA TYR A 19 8.63 6.86 -11.76
C TYR A 19 9.52 6.90 -13.00
N ARG A 20 10.40 5.93 -13.11
CA ARG A 20 11.13 5.58 -14.32
C ARG A 20 11.41 4.08 -14.31
N ARG A 21 10.85 3.36 -15.29
CA ARG A 21 10.96 1.90 -15.38
C ARG A 21 12.41 1.39 -15.25
N GLY A 22 13.34 1.98 -16.01
CA GLY A 22 14.75 1.56 -15.99
C GLY A 22 15.40 1.71 -14.61
N ALA A 23 15.10 2.80 -13.87
CA ALA A 23 15.62 3.00 -12.52
C ALA A 23 15.08 1.95 -11.53
N LEU A 24 13.80 1.59 -11.61
CA LEU A 24 13.22 0.56 -10.74
C LEU A 24 13.83 -0.82 -11.00
N ALA A 25 14.12 -1.15 -12.26
CA ALA A 25 14.79 -2.40 -12.62
C ALA A 25 16.20 -2.52 -11.99
N GLU A 26 16.93 -1.41 -11.85
CA GLU A 26 18.24 -1.36 -11.18
C GLU A 26 18.11 -1.69 -9.67
N PHE A 27 16.96 -1.41 -9.05
CA PHE A 27 16.66 -1.78 -7.67
C PHE A 27 16.06 -3.19 -7.52
N GLY A 28 16.01 -3.98 -8.61
CA GLY A 28 15.48 -5.33 -8.61
C GLY A 28 13.94 -5.40 -8.62
N ILE A 29 13.27 -4.33 -9.01
CA ILE A 29 11.83 -4.29 -9.22
C ILE A 29 11.56 -4.59 -10.69
N PRO A 30 11.08 -5.82 -11.02
CA PRO A 30 10.92 -6.26 -12.41
C PRO A 30 9.62 -5.76 -13.04
N ASP A 31 8.68 -5.27 -12.25
CA ASP A 31 7.32 -5.00 -12.68
C ASP A 31 7.22 -3.84 -13.66
N GLU A 32 6.37 -4.03 -14.67
CA GLU A 32 5.90 -2.97 -15.55
C GLU A 32 4.59 -2.41 -15.01
N PHE A 33 4.54 -1.11 -14.76
CA PHE A 33 3.32 -0.48 -14.27
C PHE A 33 2.49 0.04 -15.44
N VAL A 34 1.21 -0.36 -15.48
CA VAL A 34 0.30 -0.15 -16.61
C VAL A 34 -0.90 0.75 -16.29
N GLN A 35 -1.18 0.98 -14.99
CA GLN A 35 -2.29 1.83 -14.55
C GLN A 35 -1.83 2.76 -13.45
N HIS A 36 -2.33 3.99 -13.45
CA HIS A 36 -2.06 5.01 -12.43
C HIS A 36 -3.36 5.47 -11.80
N ASN A 37 -3.43 5.41 -10.48
CA ASN A 37 -4.61 5.76 -9.69
C ASN A 37 -4.32 6.92 -8.75
N HIS A 38 -5.36 7.69 -8.41
CA HIS A 38 -5.31 8.76 -7.45
C HIS A 38 -6.55 8.69 -6.55
N SER A 39 -6.34 8.66 -5.25
CA SER A 39 -7.41 8.75 -4.26
C SER A 39 -7.18 9.92 -3.32
N ARG A 40 -8.28 10.56 -2.89
CA ARG A 40 -8.28 11.57 -1.83
C ARG A 40 -9.12 11.09 -0.67
N SER A 41 -8.58 11.21 0.54
CA SER A 41 -9.26 10.79 1.76
C SER A 41 -9.02 11.78 2.89
N ARG A 42 -9.99 11.83 3.83
CA ARG A 42 -9.90 12.66 5.04
C ARG A 42 -9.13 11.92 6.12
N ARG A 43 -8.75 12.67 7.18
CA ARG A 43 -8.09 12.13 8.38
C ARG A 43 -8.83 10.91 8.92
N ALA A 44 -8.06 9.93 9.41
CA ALA A 44 -8.51 8.68 10.00
C ALA A 44 -9.26 7.72 9.05
N VAL A 45 -9.38 8.04 7.76
CA VAL A 45 -9.88 7.08 6.77
C VAL A 45 -8.85 6.00 6.56
N VAL A 46 -9.29 4.73 6.69
CA VAL A 46 -8.55 3.53 6.31
C VAL A 46 -9.06 3.02 4.96
N ARG A 47 -8.14 2.58 4.11
CA ARG A 47 -8.42 1.81 2.90
C ARG A 47 -7.53 0.58 2.90
N GLY A 48 -8.11 -0.61 2.95
CA GLY A 48 -7.37 -1.86 3.04
C GLY A 48 -8.08 -2.87 3.94
N MET A 49 -7.50 -4.04 4.13
CA MET A 49 -6.28 -4.53 3.46
C MET A 49 -6.65 -5.18 2.13
N HIS A 50 -6.09 -4.74 1.02
CA HIS A 50 -6.48 -5.19 -0.31
C HIS A 50 -5.33 -5.82 -1.09
N PHE A 51 -5.63 -6.86 -1.83
CA PHE A 51 -4.72 -7.47 -2.80
C PHE A 51 -5.47 -7.91 -4.05
N GLN A 52 -4.76 -8.03 -5.16
CA GLN A 52 -5.23 -8.65 -6.39
C GLN A 52 -4.07 -9.52 -6.91
N PRO A 53 -4.29 -10.83 -7.14
CA PRO A 53 -3.23 -11.72 -7.64
C PRO A 53 -2.62 -11.23 -8.94
N GLY A 54 -1.29 -11.21 -9.00
CA GLY A 54 -0.50 -10.72 -10.14
C GLY A 54 -0.30 -9.20 -10.14
N MET A 55 -0.69 -8.48 -9.07
CA MET A 55 -0.60 -7.02 -9.02
C MET A 55 0.40 -6.54 -7.98
N ALA A 56 1.50 -6.00 -8.44
CA ALA A 56 2.38 -5.15 -7.64
C ALA A 56 1.91 -3.69 -7.66
N LYS A 57 2.25 -2.92 -6.62
CA LYS A 57 1.90 -1.50 -6.49
C LYS A 57 3.14 -0.69 -6.15
N LEU A 58 3.19 0.53 -6.69
CA LEU A 58 4.15 1.57 -6.28
C LEU A 58 3.35 2.75 -5.74
N VAL A 59 3.38 2.95 -4.43
CA VAL A 59 2.49 3.86 -3.69
C VAL A 59 3.28 5.03 -3.12
N ARG A 60 2.73 6.24 -3.22
CA ARG A 60 3.25 7.43 -2.53
C ARG A 60 2.12 8.37 -2.09
N CYS A 61 2.39 9.16 -1.07
CA CYS A 61 1.54 10.27 -0.68
C CYS A 61 1.96 11.54 -1.45
N ALA A 62 1.09 12.04 -2.33
CA ALA A 62 1.37 13.23 -3.13
C ALA A 62 1.04 14.53 -2.39
N ARG A 63 0.16 14.46 -1.38
CA ARG A 63 -0.22 15.57 -0.49
C ARG A 63 -0.63 15.00 0.85
N GLY A 64 -0.19 15.65 1.95
CA GLY A 64 -0.49 15.26 3.30
C GLY A 64 0.39 14.12 3.78
N ALA A 65 -0.14 13.27 4.66
CA ALA A 65 0.59 12.15 5.24
C ALA A 65 -0.34 10.96 5.48
N ILE A 66 0.20 9.76 5.27
CA ILE A 66 -0.47 8.48 5.53
C ILE A 66 0.46 7.56 6.32
N TYR A 67 -0.13 6.61 7.04
CA TYR A 67 0.52 5.42 7.52
C TYR A 67 0.16 4.27 6.59
N ASP A 68 1.13 3.81 5.82
CA ASP A 68 1.01 2.80 4.77
C ASP A 68 1.48 1.46 5.30
N VAL A 69 0.73 0.38 5.07
CA VAL A 69 0.99 -0.94 5.66
C VAL A 69 0.96 -2.02 4.59
N LEU A 70 1.95 -2.90 4.65
CA LEU A 70 2.06 -4.12 3.85
C LEU A 70 1.98 -5.34 4.77
N VAL A 71 1.25 -6.40 4.35
CA VAL A 71 1.16 -7.68 5.06
C VAL A 71 1.55 -8.80 4.12
N ASP A 72 2.46 -9.68 4.53
CA ASP A 72 2.87 -10.86 3.74
C ASP A 72 1.75 -11.90 3.71
N LEU A 73 1.29 -12.26 2.50
CA LEU A 73 0.23 -13.23 2.25
C LEU A 73 0.74 -14.54 1.60
N ARG A 74 2.05 -14.68 1.40
CA ARG A 74 2.62 -15.84 0.73
C ARG A 74 2.63 -17.06 1.65
N ARG A 75 1.86 -18.07 1.31
CA ARG A 75 1.80 -19.33 2.08
C ARG A 75 3.18 -19.98 2.13
N GLY A 76 3.57 -20.48 3.30
CA GLY A 76 4.91 -21.04 3.54
C GLY A 76 6.01 -20.00 3.78
N SER A 77 5.72 -18.71 3.69
CA SER A 77 6.67 -17.66 4.06
C SER A 77 6.95 -17.66 5.57
N PRO A 78 8.21 -17.49 6.01
CA PRO A 78 8.53 -17.32 7.43
C PRO A 78 7.94 -16.03 8.02
N THR A 79 7.47 -15.11 7.16
CA THR A 79 6.85 -13.84 7.53
C THR A 79 5.36 -13.78 7.17
N PHE A 80 4.72 -14.93 6.86
CA PHE A 80 3.29 -14.97 6.59
C PHE A 80 2.48 -14.31 7.72
N GLY A 81 1.58 -13.40 7.36
CA GLY A 81 0.76 -12.62 8.31
C GLY A 81 1.51 -11.52 9.06
N GLN A 82 2.83 -11.40 8.92
CA GLN A 82 3.58 -10.27 9.48
C GLN A 82 3.40 -9.02 8.62
N TRP A 83 3.46 -7.86 9.26
CA TRP A 83 3.27 -6.57 8.61
C TRP A 83 4.44 -5.63 8.84
N GLU A 84 4.57 -4.67 7.94
CA GLU A 84 5.49 -3.55 8.04
C GLU A 84 4.78 -2.25 7.69
N GLY A 85 4.97 -1.20 8.50
CA GLY A 85 4.33 0.09 8.32
C GLY A 85 5.33 1.20 8.00
N PHE A 86 4.90 2.16 7.16
CA PHE A 86 5.69 3.28 6.67
C PHE A 86 4.89 4.57 6.77
N VAL A 87 5.52 5.65 7.25
CA VAL A 87 4.96 6.99 7.07
C VAL A 87 5.36 7.51 5.70
N LEU A 88 4.37 7.79 4.86
CA LEU A 88 4.56 8.43 3.55
C LEU A 88 3.93 9.82 3.59
N ASP A 89 4.68 10.82 3.17
CA ASP A 89 4.22 12.21 3.22
C ASP A 89 4.71 13.05 2.02
N ASP A 90 4.17 14.26 1.91
CA ASP A 90 4.51 15.24 0.87
C ASP A 90 5.74 16.09 1.18
N ARG A 91 6.52 15.72 2.20
CA ARG A 91 7.79 16.36 2.57
C ARG A 91 8.98 15.50 2.18
N GLN A 92 8.94 14.21 2.57
CA GLN A 92 10.00 13.25 2.23
C GLN A 92 9.81 12.65 0.84
N HIS A 93 8.56 12.65 0.33
CA HIS A 93 8.19 12.12 -0.98
C HIS A 93 8.56 10.65 -1.20
N HIS A 94 8.76 9.88 -0.12
CA HIS A 94 9.06 8.46 -0.21
C HIS A 94 7.93 7.71 -0.94
N ALA A 95 8.29 6.60 -1.56
CA ALA A 95 7.35 5.66 -2.15
C ALA A 95 7.59 4.26 -1.58
N VAL A 96 6.53 3.46 -1.50
CA VAL A 96 6.61 2.05 -1.11
C VAL A 96 6.29 1.18 -2.32
N TYR A 97 7.18 0.26 -2.62
CA TYR A 97 6.91 -0.84 -3.52
C TYR A 97 6.31 -2.01 -2.74
N CYS A 98 5.10 -2.38 -3.10
CA CYS A 98 4.35 -3.53 -2.63
C CYS A 98 4.34 -4.59 -3.73
N PRO A 99 5.11 -5.69 -3.61
CA PRO A 99 5.13 -6.75 -4.61
C PRO A 99 3.82 -7.55 -4.60
N ASP A 100 3.60 -8.34 -5.66
CA ASP A 100 2.58 -9.38 -5.63
C ASP A 100 2.80 -10.33 -4.45
N GLY A 101 1.71 -10.86 -3.87
CA GLY A 101 1.78 -11.69 -2.67
C GLY A 101 1.73 -10.92 -1.35
N PHE A 102 1.54 -9.59 -1.39
CA PHE A 102 1.32 -8.75 -0.21
C PHE A 102 -0.03 -8.06 -0.27
N ALA A 103 -0.73 -7.99 0.87
CA ALA A 103 -1.84 -7.06 1.03
C ALA A 103 -1.32 -5.67 1.34
N HIS A 104 -2.06 -4.67 0.89
CA HIS A 104 -1.75 -3.25 1.06
C HIS A 104 -2.94 -2.51 1.63
N GLY A 105 -2.67 -1.60 2.55
CA GLY A 105 -3.64 -0.66 3.09
C GLY A 105 -2.97 0.56 3.68
N PHE A 106 -3.74 1.60 3.95
CA PHE A 106 -3.21 2.81 4.58
C PHE A 106 -4.26 3.51 5.45
N CYS A 107 -3.78 4.30 6.40
CA CYS A 107 -4.56 5.22 7.22
C CYS A 107 -4.09 6.66 7.00
N VAL A 108 -5.02 7.60 6.88
CA VAL A 108 -4.70 9.02 6.68
C VAL A 108 -4.38 9.70 8.02
N LEU A 109 -3.16 10.27 8.13
CA LEU A 109 -2.66 10.97 9.31
C LEU A 109 -2.98 12.46 9.30
N SER A 110 -2.88 13.12 8.14
CA SER A 110 -3.17 14.55 7.94
C SER A 110 -4.67 14.81 7.80
N GLU A 111 -5.10 16.07 7.78
CA GLU A 111 -6.50 16.41 7.55
C GLU A 111 -7.06 15.87 6.25
N VAL A 112 -6.23 15.89 5.21
CA VAL A 112 -6.50 15.34 3.87
C VAL A 112 -5.22 14.75 3.33
N ALA A 113 -5.31 13.59 2.68
CA ALA A 113 -4.21 13.03 1.93
C ALA A 113 -4.62 12.68 0.50
N ASP A 114 -3.71 12.95 -0.45
CA ASP A 114 -3.77 12.47 -1.82
C ASP A 114 -2.77 11.32 -1.97
N VAL A 115 -3.28 10.12 -2.17
CA VAL A 115 -2.48 8.93 -2.42
C VAL A 115 -2.53 8.61 -3.90
N VAL A 116 -1.36 8.54 -4.52
CA VAL A 116 -1.19 8.17 -5.92
C VAL A 116 -0.39 6.88 -6.00
N TYR A 117 -0.82 5.97 -6.86
CA TYR A 117 -0.14 4.69 -7.00
C TYR A 117 -0.23 4.13 -8.42
N LEU A 118 0.85 3.48 -8.81
CA LEU A 118 0.93 2.70 -10.03
C LEU A 118 0.64 1.23 -9.72
N THR A 119 0.02 0.51 -10.66
CA THR A 119 -0.23 -0.92 -10.56
C THR A 119 0.34 -1.66 -11.77
N SER A 120 0.89 -2.84 -11.55
CA SER A 120 1.51 -3.67 -12.61
C SER A 120 0.48 -4.44 -13.44
N ASP A 121 -0.79 -4.46 -13.00
CA ASP A 121 -1.91 -5.05 -13.73
C ASP A 121 -3.10 -4.08 -13.68
N TYR A 122 -4.06 -4.28 -14.57
CA TYR A 122 -5.30 -3.52 -14.56
C TYR A 122 -6.18 -3.95 -13.39
N TYR A 123 -6.85 -2.98 -12.78
CA TYR A 123 -7.80 -3.24 -11.72
C TYR A 123 -8.98 -4.07 -12.24
N ALA A 124 -9.25 -5.17 -11.57
CA ALA A 124 -10.32 -6.11 -11.87
C ALA A 124 -11.11 -6.42 -10.58
N PRO A 125 -12.30 -5.80 -10.39
CA PRO A 125 -13.07 -5.95 -9.15
C PRO A 125 -13.36 -7.40 -8.74
N GLU A 126 -13.51 -8.28 -9.74
CA GLU A 126 -13.76 -9.71 -9.55
C GLU A 126 -12.52 -10.50 -9.09
N ARG A 127 -11.33 -9.92 -9.23
CA ARG A 127 -10.05 -10.50 -8.78
C ARG A 127 -9.55 -9.86 -7.48
N GLU A 128 -10.07 -8.69 -7.14
CA GLU A 128 -9.65 -8.02 -5.92
C GLU A 128 -10.28 -8.67 -4.69
N SER A 129 -9.45 -8.95 -3.71
CA SER A 129 -9.85 -9.48 -2.41
C SER A 129 -9.16 -8.70 -1.29
N GLY A 130 -9.49 -9.05 -0.03
CA GLY A 130 -8.93 -8.40 1.13
C GLY A 130 -9.31 -9.10 2.41
N PHE A 131 -8.80 -8.59 3.52
CA PHE A 131 -9.14 -9.00 4.87
C PHE A 131 -9.28 -7.78 5.79
N ALA A 132 -9.84 -7.99 6.99
CA ALA A 132 -10.13 -6.92 7.94
C ALA A 132 -8.85 -6.16 8.33
N TYR A 133 -8.87 -4.85 8.16
CA TYR A 133 -7.73 -3.98 8.52
C TYR A 133 -7.42 -4.01 10.02
N ASP A 134 -8.39 -4.36 10.86
CA ASP A 134 -8.31 -4.44 12.32
C ASP A 134 -8.29 -5.90 12.82
N ASP A 135 -7.92 -6.86 11.97
CA ASP A 135 -7.77 -8.27 12.35
C ASP A 135 -6.81 -8.42 13.55
N PRO A 136 -7.30 -8.85 14.72
CA PRO A 136 -6.48 -8.95 15.92
C PRO A 136 -5.38 -10.02 15.82
N ALA A 137 -5.52 -11.01 14.94
CA ALA A 137 -4.50 -12.04 14.73
C ALA A 137 -3.32 -11.50 13.91
N VAL A 138 -3.54 -10.56 13.01
CA VAL A 138 -2.49 -9.82 12.28
C VAL A 138 -1.89 -8.73 13.16
N GLY A 139 -2.73 -8.06 13.95
CA GLY A 139 -2.31 -7.10 14.96
C GLY A 139 -1.63 -5.85 14.39
N ILE A 140 -2.14 -5.30 13.28
CA ILE A 140 -1.60 -4.05 12.73
C ILE A 140 -1.74 -2.94 13.76
N GLU A 141 -0.63 -2.30 14.11
CA GLU A 141 -0.59 -1.18 15.05
C GLU A 141 -0.91 0.15 14.33
N TRP A 142 -2.19 0.39 14.11
CA TRP A 142 -2.66 1.67 13.59
C TRP A 142 -2.46 2.79 14.62
N PRO A 143 -2.33 4.08 14.20
CA PRO A 143 -2.16 5.20 15.14
C PRO A 143 -3.28 5.26 16.17
N ALA A 144 -2.94 5.03 17.44
CA ALA A 144 -3.91 4.86 18.54
C ALA A 144 -4.74 6.11 18.86
N GLU A 145 -4.25 7.30 18.45
CA GLU A 145 -4.93 8.59 18.64
C GLU A 145 -6.05 8.83 17.62
N LEU A 146 -6.23 7.95 16.63
CA LEU A 146 -7.23 8.10 15.58
C LEU A 146 -8.42 7.17 15.80
N THR A 147 -9.62 7.71 15.69
CA THR A 147 -10.83 6.91 15.53
C THR A 147 -10.99 6.58 14.06
N LEU A 148 -10.60 5.37 13.68
CA LEU A 148 -10.54 4.94 12.29
C LEU A 148 -11.93 4.85 11.65
N SER A 149 -11.99 5.17 10.36
CA SER A 149 -13.19 5.08 9.54
C SER A 149 -12.86 4.35 8.23
N ALA A 150 -13.55 3.26 7.97
CA ALA A 150 -13.41 2.46 6.76
C ALA A 150 -14.71 2.42 5.95
N SER A 151 -14.65 1.95 4.71
CA SER A 151 -15.83 1.64 3.92
C SER A 151 -16.58 0.43 4.52
N ALA A 152 -17.87 0.26 4.21
CA ALA A 152 -18.61 -0.94 4.61
C ALA A 152 -17.89 -2.22 4.13
N ARG A 153 -17.37 -2.22 2.90
CA ARG A 153 -16.60 -3.33 2.35
C ARG A 153 -15.37 -3.68 3.21
N ASP A 154 -14.62 -2.67 3.66
CA ASP A 154 -13.39 -2.87 4.43
C ASP A 154 -13.71 -3.25 5.89
N SER A 155 -14.83 -2.74 6.44
CA SER A 155 -15.30 -3.08 7.79
C SER A 155 -15.89 -4.49 7.88
N ASP A 156 -16.52 -4.98 6.80
CA ASP A 156 -17.17 -6.29 6.74
C ASP A 156 -16.23 -7.38 6.16
N ALA A 157 -14.95 -7.03 5.92
CA ALA A 157 -13.98 -7.96 5.36
C ALA A 157 -13.69 -9.13 6.33
N PRO A 158 -13.43 -10.36 5.82
CA PRO A 158 -13.14 -11.53 6.65
C PRO A 158 -11.81 -11.37 7.40
N ALA A 159 -11.57 -12.19 8.43
CA ALA A 159 -10.25 -12.30 9.03
C ALA A 159 -9.25 -12.96 8.03
N LEU A 160 -7.96 -12.67 8.19
CA LEU A 160 -6.92 -13.28 7.34
C LEU A 160 -6.95 -14.81 7.44
N ALA A 161 -7.19 -15.35 8.65
CA ALA A 161 -7.28 -16.80 8.87
C ALA A 161 -8.41 -17.48 8.07
N ASP A 162 -9.52 -16.77 7.80
CA ASP A 162 -10.65 -17.31 7.07
C ASP A 162 -10.38 -17.49 5.56
N ILE A 163 -9.41 -16.76 5.04
CA ILE A 163 -9.05 -16.78 3.62
C ILE A 163 -7.68 -17.40 3.35
N ALA A 164 -6.91 -17.73 4.38
CA ALA A 164 -5.51 -18.14 4.27
C ALA A 164 -5.30 -19.35 3.33
N ASP A 165 -6.14 -20.37 3.43
CA ASP A 165 -6.05 -21.59 2.61
C ASP A 165 -6.37 -21.35 1.13
N ALA A 166 -7.14 -20.31 0.83
CA ALA A 166 -7.55 -19.94 -0.52
C ALA A 166 -6.61 -18.90 -1.19
N LEU A 167 -5.61 -18.39 -0.47
CA LEU A 167 -4.65 -17.43 -1.02
C LEU A 167 -3.84 -18.08 -2.16
N PRO A 168 -3.70 -17.41 -3.31
CA PRO A 168 -3.01 -17.99 -4.47
C PRO A 168 -1.49 -17.80 -4.43
N PHE A 169 -0.95 -17.23 -3.36
CA PHE A 169 0.45 -16.86 -3.24
C PHE A 169 1.24 -17.96 -2.53
N GLU A 170 2.33 -18.41 -3.15
CA GLU A 170 3.29 -19.35 -2.57
C GLU A 170 4.63 -18.65 -2.35
N TYR A 171 5.30 -18.98 -1.25
CA TYR A 171 6.67 -18.54 -1.00
C TYR A 171 7.61 -19.53 -1.67
N GLY A 172 8.35 -19.07 -2.69
CA GLY A 172 9.32 -19.85 -3.47
C GLY A 172 10.68 -19.20 -3.55
#